data_dbb66c52690dcbfb9bb51cc13cd98841
#
_entry.id   dbb66c52690dcbfb9bb51cc13cd98841
#
_cell.length_a   1.000
_cell.length_b   1.000
_cell.length_c   1.000
_cell.angle_alpha   90.00
_cell.angle_beta   90.00
_cell.angle_gamma   90.00
#
_symmetry.space_group_name_H-M   'P 1'
#
loop_
_entity.id
_entity.type
_entity.pdbx_description
1 polymer ?
#
loop_
_entity_poly.entity_id
_entity_poly.type
_entity_poly.pdbx_seq_one_letter_code
_entity_poly.pdbx_strand_id
1 'polypeptide(L)'
;MDWVAEFWIPVIKAIVMVVVLLLSGAYATLWERKICGRFSVRYGPNRAGPLGLLQPMADAVKAIFKEEFIPNHADRLLYLLGPGISYAAVLITFAVIPFGPEVNLFGNQVGLWIGDVNVGLLYLLAIAGLGSYGVVLGGWSSNNKYSLLGALRAAAQMISYELPMGLALVSVVLVVGSLSLRQIVDFQGNWPLIVLQPVGFLLFLIAIIAESNRSPFDLPEAENELVSGFMTEYGGIKFALYFMGEYTAMVVNSAIVATIFLGGWKWPAVLSDLHPLLGVGLFLVKVILVMFLFVWIRASTPRVRYDNFMRFCWKFMVPLALVNLAAVSYTH
;
A
#
# COMPACT_ATOMS: atom_id res chain seq x y z
N MET A 1 -28.87 6.35 25.39
CA MET A 1 -28.56 7.75 24.98
C MET A 1 -27.10 7.81 24.53
N ASP A 2 -26.80 7.21 23.36
CA ASP A 2 -25.41 6.90 23.02
C ASP A 2 -24.98 7.49 21.66
N TRP A 3 -25.66 8.60 21.23
CA TRP A 3 -25.26 9.35 20.05
C TRP A 3 -23.80 9.86 20.16
N VAL A 4 -23.31 10.11 21.38
CA VAL A 4 -21.93 10.47 21.64
C VAL A 4 -21.00 9.30 21.30
N ALA A 5 -21.35 8.09 21.71
CA ALA A 5 -20.57 6.90 21.40
C ALA A 5 -20.66 6.55 19.91
N GLU A 6 -21.87 6.63 19.32
CA GLU A 6 -22.08 6.30 17.92
C GLU A 6 -21.41 7.29 16.93
N PHE A 7 -21.33 8.58 17.29
CA PHE A 7 -20.72 9.59 16.43
C PHE A 7 -19.24 9.82 16.73
N TRP A 8 -18.89 10.05 18.01
CA TRP A 8 -17.52 10.45 18.36
C TRP A 8 -16.50 9.30 18.31
N ILE A 9 -16.89 8.08 18.64
CA ILE A 9 -15.96 6.95 18.57
C ILE A 9 -15.46 6.70 17.14
N PRO A 10 -16.31 6.63 16.10
CA PRO A 10 -15.83 6.52 14.72
C PRO A 10 -14.96 7.70 14.27
N VAL A 11 -15.32 8.93 14.63
CA VAL A 11 -14.56 10.13 14.29
C VAL A 11 -13.15 10.10 14.93
N ILE A 12 -13.08 9.80 16.22
CA ILE A 12 -11.79 9.69 16.93
C ILE A 12 -10.95 8.57 16.34
N LYS A 13 -11.53 7.40 16.04
CA LYS A 13 -10.85 6.30 15.36
C LYS A 13 -10.28 6.75 14.02
N ALA A 14 -11.07 7.41 13.20
CA ALA A 14 -10.63 7.89 11.88
C ALA A 14 -9.45 8.86 12.01
N ILE A 15 -9.51 9.82 12.94
CA ILE A 15 -8.42 10.77 13.20
C ILE A 15 -7.16 10.04 13.67
N VAL A 16 -7.28 9.16 14.66
CA VAL A 16 -6.13 8.38 15.18
C VAL A 16 -5.49 7.55 14.06
N MET A 17 -6.31 6.89 13.24
CA MET A 17 -5.83 6.06 12.14
C MET A 17 -5.09 6.88 11.07
N VAL A 18 -5.62 8.04 10.69
CA VAL A 18 -4.95 8.95 9.75
C VAL A 18 -3.61 9.41 10.31
N VAL A 19 -3.54 9.79 11.59
CA VAL A 19 -2.28 10.19 12.24
C VAL A 19 -1.28 9.02 12.28
N VAL A 20 -1.73 7.82 12.63
CA VAL A 20 -0.88 6.62 12.65
C VAL A 20 -0.33 6.32 11.25
N LEU A 21 -1.16 6.44 10.20
CA LEU A 21 -0.72 6.24 8.81
C LEU A 21 0.29 7.28 8.36
N LEU A 22 0.04 8.56 8.64
CA LEU A 22 0.97 9.64 8.33
C LEU A 22 2.33 9.39 8.98
N LEU A 23 2.33 9.04 10.26
CA LEU A 23 3.55 8.72 10.99
C LEU A 23 4.22 7.46 10.45
N SER A 24 3.46 6.40 10.17
CA SER A 24 4.01 5.15 9.65
C SER A 24 4.66 5.34 8.28
N GLY A 25 4.05 6.10 7.36
CA GLY A 25 4.64 6.47 6.08
C GLY A 25 5.92 7.28 6.23
N ALA A 26 5.93 8.28 7.12
CA ALA A 26 7.10 9.08 7.42
C ALA A 26 8.25 8.24 7.99
N TYR A 27 7.97 7.38 8.98
CA TYR A 27 8.99 6.50 9.55
C TYR A 27 9.39 5.34 8.64
N ALA A 28 8.54 4.90 7.71
CA ALA A 28 8.89 3.93 6.68
C ALA A 28 10.04 4.44 5.79
N THR A 29 10.09 5.74 5.48
CA THR A 29 11.21 6.35 4.74
C THR A 29 12.54 6.23 5.49
N LEU A 30 12.54 6.50 6.79
CA LEU A 30 13.73 6.36 7.64
C LEU A 30 14.16 4.90 7.74
N TRP A 31 13.19 4.01 7.95
CA TRP A 31 13.42 2.58 8.10
C TRP A 31 14.05 1.98 6.84
N GLU A 32 13.53 2.28 5.66
CA GLU A 32 14.10 1.86 4.39
C GLU A 32 15.52 2.38 4.20
N ARG A 33 15.77 3.68 4.41
CA ARG A 33 17.11 4.26 4.30
C ARG A 33 18.12 3.59 5.23
N LYS A 34 17.69 3.14 6.41
CA LYS A 34 18.55 2.41 7.36
C LYS A 34 18.84 0.99 6.89
N ILE A 35 17.84 0.27 6.42
CA ILE A 35 18.01 -1.11 5.93
C ILE A 35 18.88 -1.13 4.68
N CYS A 36 18.58 -0.29 3.69
CA CYS A 36 19.39 -0.15 2.48
C CYS A 36 20.84 0.26 2.83
N GLY A 37 21.03 1.13 3.82
CA GLY A 37 22.36 1.45 4.34
C GLY A 37 23.08 0.21 4.85
N ARG A 38 22.44 -0.64 5.63
CA ARG A 38 23.01 -1.90 6.14
C ARG A 38 23.38 -2.87 5.03
N PHE A 39 22.54 -3.03 4.03
CA PHE A 39 22.84 -3.85 2.86
C PHE A 39 24.05 -3.33 2.06
N SER A 40 24.23 -2.01 2.02
CA SER A 40 25.35 -1.34 1.37
C SER A 40 26.58 -1.17 2.29
N VAL A 41 26.62 -1.85 3.46
CA VAL A 41 27.68 -1.76 4.46
C VAL A 41 27.99 -0.32 4.90
N ARG A 42 26.95 0.51 5.02
CA ARG A 42 27.06 1.90 5.47
C ARG A 42 25.98 2.23 6.50
N TYR A 43 26.21 3.29 7.28
CA TYR A 43 25.18 3.81 8.17
C TYR A 43 24.16 4.64 7.40
N GLY A 44 22.86 4.40 7.67
CA GLY A 44 21.76 5.27 7.23
C GLY A 44 21.73 6.60 8.01
N PRO A 45 20.67 7.43 7.85
CA PRO A 45 20.52 8.69 8.59
C PRO A 45 20.68 8.49 10.10
N ASN A 46 21.61 9.23 10.70
CA ASN A 46 22.02 9.02 12.11
C ASN A 46 22.17 10.33 12.90
N ARG A 47 22.21 11.51 12.22
CA ARG A 47 22.54 12.79 12.85
C ARG A 47 21.35 13.63 13.29
N ALA A 48 20.18 13.43 12.71
CA ALA A 48 18.97 14.18 13.06
C ALA A 48 18.29 13.56 14.29
N GLY A 49 18.64 14.02 15.47
CA GLY A 49 18.18 13.46 16.76
C GLY A 49 18.81 12.11 17.12
N PRO A 50 18.36 11.48 18.21
CA PRO A 50 18.88 10.18 18.62
C PRO A 50 18.63 9.14 17.52
N LEU A 51 19.69 8.48 17.06
CA LEU A 51 19.62 7.48 15.99
C LEU A 51 18.93 7.97 14.69
N GLY A 52 18.84 9.28 14.44
CA GLY A 52 18.20 9.82 13.25
C GLY A 52 16.67 9.81 13.30
N LEU A 53 16.03 9.64 14.45
CA LEU A 53 14.56 9.56 14.59
C LEU A 53 13.84 10.86 14.19
N LEU A 54 14.50 12.00 14.24
CA LEU A 54 13.93 13.29 13.80
C LEU A 54 14.10 13.56 12.29
N GLN A 55 14.69 12.63 11.53
CA GLN A 55 14.91 12.81 10.11
C GLN A 55 13.61 13.03 9.31
N PRO A 56 12.52 12.25 9.52
CA PRO A 56 11.26 12.49 8.81
C PRO A 56 10.68 13.88 9.09
N MET A 57 10.85 14.38 10.31
CA MET A 57 10.40 15.71 10.70
C MET A 57 11.21 16.80 10.00
N ALA A 58 12.53 16.62 9.91
CA ALA A 58 13.41 17.54 9.17
C ALA A 58 13.08 17.55 7.67
N ASP A 59 12.80 16.39 7.08
CA ASP A 59 12.41 16.25 5.67
C ASP A 59 11.05 16.94 5.42
N ALA A 60 10.08 16.81 6.34
CA ALA A 60 8.78 17.49 6.27
C ALA A 60 8.91 19.02 6.36
N VAL A 61 9.68 19.52 7.32
CA VAL A 61 9.95 20.96 7.46
C VAL A 61 10.61 21.51 6.20
N LYS A 62 11.62 20.81 5.66
CA LYS A 62 12.26 21.18 4.41
C LYS A 62 11.27 21.24 3.25
N ALA A 63 10.34 20.31 3.13
CA ALA A 63 9.35 20.29 2.06
C ALA A 63 8.35 21.47 2.17
N ILE A 64 7.94 21.85 3.40
CA ILE A 64 7.01 22.95 3.66
C ILE A 64 7.64 24.30 3.34
N PHE A 65 8.90 24.52 3.73
CA PHE A 65 9.59 25.81 3.54
C PHE A 65 10.28 25.93 2.17
N LYS A 66 10.27 24.88 1.35
CA LYS A 66 10.81 24.93 -0.01
C LYS A 66 9.86 25.74 -0.89
N GLU A 67 10.42 26.64 -1.71
CA GLU A 67 9.67 27.43 -2.68
C GLU A 67 8.84 26.53 -3.60
N GLU A 68 7.56 26.84 -3.74
CA GLU A 68 6.64 26.14 -4.62
C GLU A 68 6.62 26.80 -5.99
N PHE A 69 6.91 26.02 -7.00
CA PHE A 69 6.85 26.42 -8.39
C PHE A 69 5.69 25.70 -9.10
N ILE A 70 4.94 26.45 -9.91
CA ILE A 70 3.94 25.90 -10.82
C ILE A 70 4.35 26.34 -12.23
N PRO A 71 4.58 25.41 -13.18
CA PRO A 71 4.93 25.75 -14.55
C PRO A 71 3.87 26.64 -15.19
N ASN A 72 4.29 27.64 -15.98
CA ASN A 72 3.36 28.61 -16.58
C ASN A 72 2.33 28.00 -17.53
N HIS A 73 2.65 26.84 -18.12
CA HIS A 73 1.81 26.11 -19.07
C HIS A 73 1.03 24.94 -18.44
N ALA A 74 1.14 24.76 -17.12
CA ALA A 74 0.43 23.72 -16.40
C ALA A 74 -1.04 24.10 -16.14
N ASP A 75 -1.95 23.11 -16.20
CA ASP A 75 -3.31 23.30 -15.69
C ASP A 75 -3.28 23.27 -14.16
N ARG A 76 -3.45 24.46 -13.55
CA ARG A 76 -3.31 24.67 -12.11
C ARG A 76 -4.22 23.77 -11.26
N LEU A 77 -5.47 23.58 -11.69
CA LEU A 77 -6.43 22.80 -10.92
C LEU A 77 -6.03 21.33 -10.88
N LEU A 78 -5.77 20.73 -12.05
CA LEU A 78 -5.38 19.33 -12.16
C LEU A 78 -4.00 19.07 -11.55
N TYR A 79 -3.08 20.03 -11.69
CA TYR A 79 -1.75 19.97 -11.09
C TYR A 79 -1.78 19.93 -9.56
N LEU A 80 -2.71 20.67 -8.93
CA LEU A 80 -2.90 20.65 -7.48
C LEU A 80 -3.66 19.40 -7.01
N LEU A 81 -4.65 18.94 -7.79
CA LEU A 81 -5.47 17.79 -7.43
C LEU A 81 -4.73 16.44 -7.56
N GLY A 82 -3.80 16.31 -8.51
CA GLY A 82 -3.08 15.07 -8.76
C GLY A 82 -2.48 14.42 -7.51
N PRO A 83 -1.57 15.10 -6.79
CA PRO A 83 -0.98 14.59 -5.55
C PRO A 83 -2.03 14.28 -4.47
N GLY A 84 -3.05 15.15 -4.37
CA GLY A 84 -4.14 15.01 -3.41
C GLY A 84 -4.96 13.75 -3.64
N ILE A 85 -5.34 13.47 -4.90
CA ILE A 85 -6.12 12.26 -5.26
C ILE A 85 -5.31 11.00 -4.99
N SER A 86 -4.04 10.94 -5.42
CA SER A 86 -3.18 9.78 -5.18
C SER A 86 -3.04 9.49 -3.69
N TYR A 87 -2.78 10.53 -2.88
CA TYR A 87 -2.59 10.34 -1.45
C TYR A 87 -3.89 10.00 -0.72
N ALA A 88 -5.00 10.66 -1.08
CA ALA A 88 -6.32 10.39 -0.50
C ALA A 88 -6.77 8.94 -0.77
N ALA A 89 -6.52 8.41 -1.98
CA ALA A 89 -6.85 7.03 -2.29
C ALA A 89 -6.17 6.05 -1.32
N VAL A 90 -4.89 6.24 -1.02
CA VAL A 90 -4.16 5.39 -0.07
C VAL A 90 -4.75 5.48 1.35
N LEU A 91 -5.08 6.69 1.82
CA LEU A 91 -5.69 6.88 3.15
C LEU A 91 -7.06 6.21 3.24
N ILE A 92 -7.88 6.34 2.20
CA ILE A 92 -9.23 5.78 2.14
C ILE A 92 -9.18 4.25 2.06
N THR A 93 -8.22 3.67 1.34
CA THR A 93 -8.00 2.21 1.27
C THR A 93 -7.79 1.61 2.65
N PHE A 94 -7.06 2.31 3.51
CA PHE A 94 -6.75 1.84 4.86
C PHE A 94 -7.98 1.76 5.80
N ALA A 95 -9.01 2.52 5.52
CA ALA A 95 -10.21 2.58 6.39
C ALA A 95 -10.94 1.23 6.56
N VAL A 96 -10.79 0.31 5.59
CA VAL A 96 -11.46 -1.00 5.60
C VAL A 96 -10.57 -2.12 6.15
N ILE A 97 -9.28 -1.85 6.39
CA ILE A 97 -8.37 -2.86 6.91
C ILE A 97 -8.62 -3.07 8.41
N PRO A 98 -8.96 -4.28 8.84
CA PRO A 98 -9.13 -4.58 10.24
C PRO A 98 -7.77 -4.88 10.90
N PHE A 99 -7.47 -4.22 12.03
CA PHE A 99 -6.19 -4.35 12.75
C PHE A 99 -6.22 -5.33 13.89
N GLY A 100 -7.42 -5.64 14.40
CA GLY A 100 -7.56 -6.49 15.56
C GLY A 100 -9.00 -6.82 15.88
N PRO A 101 -9.22 -7.64 16.92
CA PRO A 101 -10.54 -7.99 17.39
C PRO A 101 -11.26 -6.81 18.06
N GLU A 102 -12.47 -7.05 18.52
CA GLU A 102 -13.22 -6.12 19.36
C GLU A 102 -12.56 -6.02 20.73
N VAL A 103 -12.38 -4.79 21.20
CA VAL A 103 -11.80 -4.47 22.51
C VAL A 103 -12.82 -3.71 23.35
N ASN A 104 -13.01 -4.11 24.59
CA ASN A 104 -13.84 -3.37 25.54
C ASN A 104 -13.10 -2.14 26.05
N LEU A 105 -13.49 -0.96 25.56
CA LEU A 105 -12.98 0.32 26.01
C LEU A 105 -14.10 1.06 26.77
N PHE A 106 -13.88 1.33 28.06
CA PHE A 106 -14.83 2.08 28.91
C PHE A 106 -16.26 1.53 28.92
N GLY A 107 -16.42 0.19 28.81
CA GLY A 107 -17.73 -0.46 28.80
C GLY A 107 -18.39 -0.61 27.43
N ASN A 108 -17.81 -0.02 26.37
CA ASN A 108 -18.28 -0.17 25.00
C ASN A 108 -17.40 -1.17 24.23
N GLN A 109 -18.04 -2.05 23.44
CA GLN A 109 -17.29 -2.91 22.51
C GLN A 109 -16.90 -2.10 21.28
N VAL A 110 -15.60 -1.84 21.15
CA VAL A 110 -15.04 -1.06 20.07
C VAL A 110 -14.21 -1.97 19.16
N GLY A 111 -14.69 -2.20 17.94
CA GLY A 111 -13.93 -2.93 16.92
C GLY A 111 -12.72 -2.11 16.46
N LEU A 112 -11.56 -2.77 16.25
CA LEU A 112 -10.36 -2.12 15.76
C LEU A 112 -10.34 -2.04 14.22
N TRP A 113 -11.39 -1.47 13.64
CA TRP A 113 -11.57 -1.09 12.24
C TRP A 113 -12.39 0.20 12.16
N ILE A 114 -12.23 0.96 11.08
CA ILE A 114 -13.04 2.18 10.88
C ILE A 114 -14.38 1.80 10.27
N GLY A 115 -14.35 1.02 9.17
CA GLY A 115 -15.54 0.55 8.48
C GLY A 115 -15.49 -0.96 8.23
N ASP A 116 -16.54 -1.67 8.65
CA ASP A 116 -16.74 -3.07 8.28
C ASP A 116 -17.71 -3.11 7.09
N VAL A 117 -17.15 -3.34 5.90
CA VAL A 117 -17.92 -3.35 4.65
C VAL A 117 -17.96 -4.78 4.12
N ASN A 118 -19.17 -5.30 3.87
CA ASN A 118 -19.34 -6.66 3.35
C ASN A 118 -18.64 -6.91 2.01
N VAL A 119 -18.39 -5.86 1.23
CA VAL A 119 -17.68 -5.89 -0.06
C VAL A 119 -16.26 -5.30 0.05
N GLY A 120 -15.60 -5.51 1.18
CA GLY A 120 -14.31 -4.91 1.50
C GLY A 120 -13.22 -5.12 0.43
N LEU A 121 -13.12 -6.31 -0.18
CA LEU A 121 -12.18 -6.58 -1.27
C LEU A 121 -12.46 -5.76 -2.54
N LEU A 122 -13.73 -5.62 -2.93
CA LEU A 122 -14.10 -4.78 -4.07
C LEU A 122 -13.80 -3.30 -3.81
N TYR A 123 -14.05 -2.87 -2.57
CA TYR A 123 -13.71 -1.52 -2.14
C TYR A 123 -12.20 -1.24 -2.25
N LEU A 124 -11.34 -2.18 -1.81
CA LEU A 124 -9.90 -2.06 -1.94
C LEU A 124 -9.47 -1.88 -3.40
N LEU A 125 -9.94 -2.74 -4.29
CA LEU A 125 -9.61 -2.66 -5.73
C LEU A 125 -10.12 -1.36 -6.36
N ALA A 126 -11.35 -0.95 -6.06
CA ALA A 126 -11.93 0.27 -6.63
C ALA A 126 -11.17 1.54 -6.20
N ILE A 127 -10.77 1.63 -4.94
CA ILE A 127 -10.02 2.79 -4.43
C ILE A 127 -8.57 2.77 -4.90
N ALA A 128 -7.93 1.60 -5.00
CA ALA A 128 -6.59 1.47 -5.58
C ALA A 128 -6.58 2.00 -7.02
N GLY A 129 -7.55 1.60 -7.85
CA GLY A 129 -7.72 2.11 -9.21
C GLY A 129 -7.91 3.65 -9.26
N LEU A 130 -8.58 4.25 -8.28
CA LEU A 130 -8.67 5.73 -8.19
C LEU A 130 -7.31 6.39 -7.97
N GLY A 131 -6.39 5.74 -7.25
CA GLY A 131 -5.03 6.25 -7.04
C GLY A 131 -4.29 6.49 -8.35
N SER A 132 -4.51 5.64 -9.36
CA SER A 132 -3.89 5.75 -10.68
C SER A 132 -4.27 7.04 -11.43
N TYR A 133 -5.51 7.52 -11.25
CA TYR A 133 -5.94 8.79 -11.85
C TYR A 133 -5.15 9.98 -11.31
N GLY A 134 -4.76 9.98 -10.04
CA GLY A 134 -3.95 11.05 -9.47
C GLY A 134 -2.58 11.17 -10.14
N VAL A 135 -1.95 10.04 -10.47
CA VAL A 135 -0.68 9.99 -11.19
C VAL A 135 -0.83 10.45 -12.64
N VAL A 136 -1.88 9.97 -13.33
CA VAL A 136 -2.17 10.34 -14.74
C VAL A 136 -2.48 11.82 -14.86
N LEU A 137 -3.37 12.34 -14.03
CA LEU A 137 -3.74 13.77 -14.01
C LEU A 137 -2.54 14.65 -13.69
N GLY A 138 -1.71 14.25 -12.74
CA GLY A 138 -0.49 14.96 -12.37
C GLY A 138 0.51 15.07 -13.52
N GLY A 139 0.78 13.95 -14.20
CA GLY A 139 1.69 13.95 -15.34
C GLY A 139 1.15 14.70 -16.57
N TRP A 140 -0.15 14.59 -16.83
CA TRP A 140 -0.80 15.31 -17.93
C TRP A 140 -0.84 16.81 -17.69
N SER A 141 -1.25 17.24 -16.49
CA SER A 141 -1.37 18.67 -16.13
C SER A 141 -0.04 19.42 -16.13
N SER A 142 1.07 18.72 -15.97
CA SER A 142 2.43 19.30 -15.96
C SER A 142 2.89 19.85 -17.33
N ASN A 143 2.19 19.49 -18.42
CA ASN A 143 2.51 19.90 -19.80
C ASN A 143 3.98 19.67 -20.20
N ASN A 144 4.59 18.63 -19.67
CA ASN A 144 5.95 18.18 -19.98
C ASN A 144 5.89 16.81 -20.65
N LYS A 145 6.68 16.60 -21.71
CA LYS A 145 6.73 15.33 -22.47
C LYS A 145 7.17 14.17 -21.59
N TYR A 146 8.16 14.37 -20.72
CA TYR A 146 8.65 13.32 -19.81
C TYR A 146 7.64 12.99 -18.73
N SER A 147 6.96 13.98 -18.15
CA SER A 147 5.89 13.78 -17.17
C SER A 147 4.72 13.01 -17.79
N LEU A 148 4.31 13.36 -19.01
CA LEU A 148 3.22 12.65 -19.71
C LEU A 148 3.60 11.20 -20.01
N LEU A 149 4.81 10.94 -20.51
CA LEU A 149 5.27 9.58 -20.78
C LEU A 149 5.38 8.74 -19.50
N GLY A 150 5.86 9.33 -18.40
CA GLY A 150 5.89 8.69 -17.07
C GLY A 150 4.50 8.31 -16.59
N ALA A 151 3.53 9.23 -16.70
CA ALA A 151 2.14 9.01 -16.31
C ALA A 151 1.45 7.91 -17.16
N LEU A 152 1.68 7.89 -18.48
CA LEU A 152 1.14 6.85 -19.35
C LEU A 152 1.75 5.47 -19.05
N ARG A 153 3.06 5.40 -18.74
CA ARG A 153 3.70 4.16 -18.28
C ARG A 153 3.12 3.68 -16.95
N ALA A 154 2.88 4.60 -16.01
CA ALA A 154 2.23 4.30 -14.73
C ALA A 154 0.84 3.72 -14.93
N ALA A 155 0.01 4.37 -15.75
CA ALA A 155 -1.34 3.89 -16.04
C ALA A 155 -1.33 2.49 -16.67
N ALA A 156 -0.48 2.27 -17.67
CA ALA A 156 -0.35 0.97 -18.32
C ALA A 156 0.11 -0.12 -17.35
N GLN A 157 1.03 0.19 -16.43
CA GLN A 157 1.50 -0.71 -15.39
C GLN A 157 0.37 -1.07 -14.42
N MET A 158 -0.28 -0.07 -13.81
CA MET A 158 -1.34 -0.28 -12.82
C MET A 158 -2.50 -1.09 -13.40
N ILE A 159 -3.07 -0.68 -14.54
CA ILE A 159 -4.17 -1.39 -15.20
C ILE A 159 -3.80 -2.84 -15.54
N SER A 160 -2.57 -3.08 -16.00
CA SER A 160 -2.13 -4.43 -16.37
C SER A 160 -1.97 -5.35 -15.16
N TYR A 161 -1.52 -4.83 -14.02
CA TYR A 161 -1.28 -5.64 -12.82
C TYR A 161 -2.50 -5.74 -11.90
N GLU A 162 -3.47 -4.84 -12.01
CA GLU A 162 -4.79 -4.99 -11.37
C GLU A 162 -5.50 -6.28 -11.82
N LEU A 163 -5.31 -6.71 -13.07
CA LEU A 163 -5.97 -7.90 -13.59
C LEU A 163 -5.50 -9.20 -12.90
N PRO A 164 -4.20 -9.58 -12.87
CA PRO A 164 -3.74 -10.75 -12.12
C PRO A 164 -3.95 -10.61 -10.61
N MET A 165 -3.90 -9.40 -10.06
CA MET A 165 -4.20 -9.13 -8.66
C MET A 165 -5.66 -9.44 -8.35
N GLY A 166 -6.59 -8.95 -9.17
CA GLY A 166 -8.02 -9.24 -9.05
C GLY A 166 -8.32 -10.74 -9.16
N LEU A 167 -7.71 -11.45 -10.13
CA LEU A 167 -7.87 -12.90 -10.28
C LEU A 167 -7.36 -13.68 -9.06
N ALA A 168 -6.23 -13.27 -8.47
CA ALA A 168 -5.72 -13.85 -7.24
C ALA A 168 -6.67 -13.62 -6.06
N LEU A 169 -7.28 -12.43 -5.95
CA LEU A 169 -8.29 -12.14 -4.92
C LEU A 169 -9.59 -12.93 -5.14
N VAL A 170 -10.03 -13.09 -6.38
CA VAL A 170 -11.20 -13.95 -6.69
C VAL A 170 -10.95 -15.37 -6.26
N SER A 171 -9.73 -15.91 -6.42
CA SER A 171 -9.40 -17.25 -5.93
C SER A 171 -9.49 -17.38 -4.40
N VAL A 172 -9.12 -16.31 -3.66
CA VAL A 172 -9.33 -16.23 -2.20
C VAL A 172 -10.82 -16.24 -1.85
N VAL A 173 -11.62 -15.45 -2.57
CA VAL A 173 -13.08 -15.39 -2.35
C VAL A 173 -13.75 -16.73 -2.61
N LEU A 174 -13.31 -17.50 -3.60
CA LEU A 174 -13.84 -18.86 -3.87
C LEU A 174 -13.62 -19.81 -2.69
N VAL A 175 -12.48 -19.72 -2.01
CA VAL A 175 -12.19 -20.57 -0.85
C VAL A 175 -12.94 -20.13 0.40
N VAL A 176 -13.00 -18.82 0.63
CA VAL A 176 -13.59 -18.24 1.87
C VAL A 176 -15.11 -18.09 1.77
N GLY A 177 -15.65 -17.88 0.56
CA GLY A 177 -17.07 -17.62 0.32
C GLY A 177 -17.52 -16.19 0.70
N SER A 178 -16.58 -15.25 0.95
CA SER A 178 -16.91 -13.90 1.37
C SER A 178 -15.96 -12.85 0.82
N LEU A 179 -16.48 -11.63 0.60
CA LEU A 179 -15.73 -10.42 0.22
C LEU A 179 -15.33 -9.55 1.43
N SER A 180 -15.81 -9.89 2.64
CA SER A 180 -15.47 -9.16 3.87
C SER A 180 -14.08 -9.53 4.37
N LEU A 181 -13.22 -8.54 4.59
CA LEU A 181 -11.87 -8.74 5.10
C LEU A 181 -11.86 -9.39 6.50
N ARG A 182 -12.86 -9.07 7.32
CA ARG A 182 -13.01 -9.67 8.65
C ARG A 182 -13.28 -11.17 8.54
N GLN A 183 -14.23 -11.57 7.68
CA GLN A 183 -14.54 -12.99 7.48
C GLN A 183 -13.38 -13.77 6.87
N ILE A 184 -12.58 -13.12 6.02
CA ILE A 184 -11.34 -13.71 5.49
C ILE A 184 -10.33 -13.99 6.62
N VAL A 185 -10.14 -13.06 7.56
CA VAL A 185 -9.28 -13.30 8.73
C VAL A 185 -9.86 -14.37 9.64
N ASP A 186 -11.18 -14.36 9.85
CA ASP A 186 -11.85 -15.35 10.68
C ASP A 186 -11.71 -16.79 10.14
N PHE A 187 -11.77 -16.95 8.80
CA PHE A 187 -11.54 -18.23 8.14
C PHE A 187 -10.12 -18.78 8.37
N GLN A 188 -9.13 -17.91 8.46
CA GLN A 188 -7.72 -18.27 8.60
C GLN A 188 -7.29 -18.65 10.04
N GLY A 189 -8.21 -18.84 10.96
CA GLY A 189 -7.90 -19.18 12.36
C GLY A 189 -7.02 -20.42 12.52
N ASN A 190 -7.21 -21.45 11.71
CA ASN A 190 -6.42 -22.69 11.75
C ASN A 190 -5.22 -22.66 10.81
N TRP A 191 -5.43 -22.30 9.55
CA TRP A 191 -4.40 -22.29 8.51
C TRP A 191 -4.43 -20.97 7.73
N PRO A 192 -3.29 -20.29 7.60
CA PRO A 192 -3.20 -19.06 6.80
C PRO A 192 -3.32 -19.40 5.32
N LEU A 193 -3.94 -18.52 4.53
CA LEU A 193 -4.17 -18.71 3.10
C LEU A 193 -2.88 -18.84 2.28
N ILE A 194 -1.76 -18.35 2.77
CA ILE A 194 -0.45 -18.55 2.14
C ILE A 194 -0.10 -20.04 2.00
N VAL A 195 -0.55 -20.89 2.93
CA VAL A 195 -0.33 -22.35 2.88
C VAL A 195 -1.34 -23.02 1.95
N LEU A 196 -2.59 -22.56 1.97
CA LEU A 196 -3.66 -23.12 1.15
C LEU A 196 -3.54 -22.72 -0.32
N GLN A 197 -3.06 -21.48 -0.58
CA GLN A 197 -2.96 -20.90 -1.92
C GLN A 197 -1.59 -20.24 -2.17
N PRO A 198 -0.49 -20.99 -2.20
CA PRO A 198 0.85 -20.42 -2.38
C PRO A 198 1.03 -19.72 -3.74
N VAL A 199 0.41 -20.24 -4.81
CA VAL A 199 0.47 -19.63 -6.14
C VAL A 199 -0.32 -18.32 -6.16
N GLY A 200 -1.53 -18.28 -5.58
CA GLY A 200 -2.33 -17.06 -5.43
C GLY A 200 -1.58 -15.99 -4.63
N PHE A 201 -0.91 -16.38 -3.56
CA PHE A 201 -0.07 -15.49 -2.76
C PHE A 201 1.08 -14.86 -3.57
N LEU A 202 1.84 -15.68 -4.32
CA LEU A 202 2.96 -15.19 -5.13
C LEU A 202 2.48 -14.23 -6.23
N LEU A 203 1.38 -14.56 -6.92
CA LEU A 203 0.78 -13.68 -7.93
C LEU A 203 0.35 -12.35 -7.32
N PHE A 204 -0.32 -12.40 -6.18
CA PHE A 204 -0.76 -11.21 -5.47
C PHE A 204 0.43 -10.38 -4.99
N LEU A 205 1.47 -11.00 -4.42
CA LEU A 205 2.65 -10.31 -3.93
C LEU A 205 3.39 -9.57 -5.06
N ILE A 206 3.57 -10.21 -6.22
CA ILE A 206 4.20 -9.58 -7.38
C ILE A 206 3.34 -8.41 -7.89
N ALA A 207 2.02 -8.59 -7.97
CA ALA A 207 1.11 -7.57 -8.44
C ALA A 207 1.08 -6.35 -7.52
N ILE A 208 1.06 -6.55 -6.20
CA ILE A 208 1.02 -5.44 -5.23
C ILE A 208 2.34 -4.67 -5.14
N ILE A 209 3.49 -5.33 -5.40
CA ILE A 209 4.79 -4.64 -5.57
C ILE A 209 4.76 -3.76 -6.82
N ALA A 210 4.20 -4.27 -7.92
CA ALA A 210 4.05 -3.51 -9.16
C ALA A 210 3.11 -2.31 -8.99
N GLU A 211 2.01 -2.45 -8.26
CA GLU A 211 1.06 -1.38 -7.97
C GLU A 211 1.68 -0.27 -7.11
N SER A 212 2.57 -0.63 -6.18
CA SER A 212 3.26 0.36 -5.34
C SER A 212 4.35 1.15 -6.05
N ASN A 213 4.53 0.98 -7.37
CA ASN A 213 5.55 1.63 -8.20
C ASN A 213 6.99 1.53 -7.64
N ARG A 214 7.28 0.45 -6.92
CA ARG A 214 8.57 0.22 -6.27
C ARG A 214 9.50 -0.65 -7.12
N SER A 215 10.80 -0.42 -7.02
CA SER A 215 11.80 -1.31 -7.61
C SER A 215 11.53 -2.78 -7.23
N PRO A 216 11.57 -3.73 -8.18
CA PRO A 216 12.14 -3.64 -9.55
C PRO A 216 11.21 -3.04 -10.61
N PHE A 217 9.99 -2.64 -10.25
CA PHE A 217 8.93 -2.20 -11.15
C PHE A 217 8.70 -0.67 -11.12
N ASP A 218 9.72 0.08 -10.81
CA ASP A 218 9.76 1.54 -10.74
C ASP A 218 9.88 2.16 -12.17
N LEU A 219 8.88 1.89 -13.00
CA LEU A 219 8.84 2.35 -14.39
C LEU A 219 8.30 3.78 -14.57
N PRO A 220 7.37 4.25 -13.71
CA PRO A 220 6.84 5.61 -13.81
C PRO A 220 7.87 6.69 -13.49
N GLU A 221 8.77 6.45 -12.55
CA GLU A 221 9.81 7.39 -12.15
C GLU A 221 11.02 7.33 -13.07
N ALA A 222 11.43 6.16 -13.47
CA ALA A 222 12.49 5.83 -14.43
C ALA A 222 13.58 6.90 -14.56
N GLU A 223 14.30 7.23 -13.45
CA GLU A 223 15.31 8.31 -13.41
C GLU A 223 16.29 8.27 -14.59
N ASN A 224 16.70 7.07 -15.02
CA ASN A 224 17.64 6.88 -16.11
C ASN A 224 17.03 7.11 -17.51
N GLU A 225 15.68 7.07 -17.63
CA GLU A 225 14.98 7.18 -18.93
C GLU A 225 14.12 8.47 -19.03
N LEU A 226 13.47 8.86 -17.93
CA LEU A 226 12.44 9.90 -17.89
C LEU A 226 12.72 11.02 -16.87
N VAL A 227 13.96 11.15 -16.39
CA VAL A 227 14.40 12.11 -15.35
C VAL A 227 13.79 11.80 -13.99
N SER A 228 12.51 12.10 -13.77
CA SER A 228 11.69 11.72 -12.58
C SER A 228 10.27 11.36 -13.00
N GLY A 229 10.07 11.02 -14.27
CA GLY A 229 8.77 10.61 -14.78
C GLY A 229 7.67 11.63 -14.51
N PHE A 230 6.54 11.20 -13.98
CA PHE A 230 5.38 12.06 -13.71
C PHE A 230 5.65 13.13 -12.64
N MET A 231 6.66 12.95 -11.78
CA MET A 231 7.03 13.90 -10.72
C MET A 231 8.01 14.99 -11.17
N THR A 232 8.46 15.00 -12.43
CA THR A 232 9.54 15.87 -12.91
C THR A 232 9.31 17.37 -12.63
N GLU A 233 8.08 17.84 -12.75
CA GLU A 233 7.74 19.26 -12.54
C GLU A 233 7.28 19.56 -11.10
N TYR A 234 7.14 18.54 -10.25
CA TYR A 234 6.68 18.71 -8.89
C TYR A 234 7.81 19.07 -7.93
N GLY A 235 7.59 20.08 -7.08
CA GLY A 235 8.51 20.53 -6.03
C GLY A 235 7.82 20.75 -4.69
N GLY A 236 8.60 21.00 -3.64
CA GLY A 236 8.10 21.36 -2.33
C GLY A 236 7.14 20.32 -1.73
N ILE A 237 6.02 20.77 -1.18
CA ILE A 237 5.04 19.93 -0.50
C ILE A 237 4.30 18.98 -1.46
N LYS A 238 4.12 19.37 -2.73
CA LYS A 238 3.42 18.56 -3.74
C LYS A 238 4.21 17.30 -4.11
N PHE A 239 5.53 17.44 -4.28
CA PHE A 239 6.44 16.30 -4.43
C PHE A 239 6.43 15.43 -3.17
N ALA A 240 6.45 16.06 -1.99
CA ALA A 240 6.40 15.32 -0.74
C ALA A 240 5.11 14.51 -0.57
N LEU A 241 3.96 15.00 -1.06
CA LEU A 241 2.70 14.26 -1.05
C LEU A 241 2.73 12.99 -1.90
N TYR A 242 3.27 13.04 -3.12
CA TYR A 242 3.46 11.83 -3.94
C TYR A 242 4.40 10.84 -3.26
N PHE A 243 5.56 11.33 -2.82
CA PHE A 243 6.55 10.51 -2.14
C PHE A 243 6.03 9.87 -0.84
N MET A 244 5.31 10.63 -0.02
CA MET A 244 4.62 10.11 1.16
C MET A 244 3.53 9.12 0.78
N GLY A 245 2.81 9.36 -0.33
CA GLY A 245 1.81 8.45 -0.88
C GLY A 245 2.39 7.06 -1.16
N GLU A 246 3.53 6.97 -1.82
CA GLU A 246 4.19 5.70 -2.11
C GLU A 246 4.62 4.93 -0.85
N TYR A 247 5.19 5.64 0.15
CA TYR A 247 5.58 4.98 1.40
C TYR A 247 4.36 4.55 2.23
N THR A 248 3.33 5.37 2.26
CA THR A 248 2.08 5.01 2.94
C THR A 248 1.41 3.85 2.21
N ALA A 249 1.42 3.83 0.86
CA ALA A 249 0.92 2.70 0.08
C ALA A 249 1.69 1.41 0.37
N MET A 250 3.01 1.46 0.55
CA MET A 250 3.80 0.30 0.97
C MET A 250 3.34 -0.26 2.33
N VAL A 251 3.02 0.61 3.29
CA VAL A 251 2.49 0.19 4.60
C VAL A 251 1.10 -0.44 4.44
N VAL A 252 0.21 0.22 3.69
CA VAL A 252 -1.17 -0.25 3.44
C VAL A 252 -1.15 -1.58 2.69
N ASN A 253 -0.36 -1.70 1.64
CA ASN A 253 -0.21 -2.92 0.85
C ASN A 253 0.36 -4.08 1.70
N SER A 254 1.31 -3.79 2.60
CA SER A 254 1.81 -4.77 3.56
C SER A 254 0.73 -5.22 4.54
N ALA A 255 -0.14 -4.32 4.98
CA ALA A 255 -1.27 -4.64 5.84
C ALA A 255 -2.33 -5.48 5.10
N ILE A 256 -2.58 -5.20 3.81
CA ILE A 256 -3.49 -6.00 2.96
C ILE A 256 -2.96 -7.44 2.81
N VAL A 257 -1.67 -7.61 2.50
CA VAL A 257 -1.03 -8.93 2.41
C VAL A 257 -1.15 -9.68 3.74
N ALA A 258 -0.88 -9.01 4.85
CA ALA A 258 -0.98 -9.60 6.19
C ALA A 258 -2.41 -10.04 6.51
N THR A 259 -3.41 -9.25 6.13
CA THR A 259 -4.83 -9.55 6.35
C THR A 259 -5.30 -10.72 5.49
N ILE A 260 -5.00 -10.71 4.18
CA ILE A 260 -5.56 -11.66 3.23
C ILE A 260 -4.84 -13.01 3.27
N PHE A 261 -3.52 -13.04 3.37
CA PHE A 261 -2.74 -14.27 3.21
C PHE A 261 -2.08 -14.79 4.48
N LEU A 262 -1.76 -13.89 5.45
CA LEU A 262 -1.03 -14.27 6.66
C LEU A 262 -1.94 -14.43 7.90
N GLY A 263 -3.26 -14.43 7.72
CA GLY A 263 -4.23 -14.62 8.80
C GLY A 263 -4.43 -13.43 9.73
N GLY A 264 -4.10 -12.21 9.27
CA GLY A 264 -4.35 -10.98 10.01
C GLY A 264 -3.87 -11.04 11.46
N TRP A 265 -4.75 -10.71 12.39
CA TRP A 265 -4.48 -10.77 13.85
C TRP A 265 -4.74 -12.15 14.46
N LYS A 266 -5.42 -13.07 13.77
CA LYS A 266 -5.93 -14.32 14.33
C LYS A 266 -4.92 -15.47 14.29
N TRP A 267 -4.01 -15.50 13.33
CA TRP A 267 -3.04 -16.58 13.20
C TRP A 267 -1.65 -16.15 13.74
N PRO A 268 -0.96 -16.98 14.54
CA PRO A 268 -1.41 -18.26 15.12
C PRO A 268 -2.43 -18.06 16.27
N ALA A 269 -3.49 -18.86 16.22
CA ALA A 269 -4.63 -18.74 17.13
C ALA A 269 -4.24 -18.83 18.62
N VAL A 270 -3.25 -19.68 18.95
CA VAL A 270 -2.74 -19.84 20.31
C VAL A 270 -2.30 -18.54 20.97
N LEU A 271 -1.77 -17.59 20.20
CA LEU A 271 -1.29 -16.30 20.73
C LEU A 271 -2.39 -15.25 20.73
N SER A 272 -3.28 -15.25 19.72
CA SER A 272 -4.37 -14.27 19.62
C SER A 272 -5.44 -14.46 20.69
N ASP A 273 -5.68 -15.70 21.11
CA ASP A 273 -6.73 -16.04 22.07
C ASP A 273 -6.34 -15.70 23.53
N LEU A 274 -5.04 -15.49 23.79
CA LEU A 274 -4.56 -15.10 25.12
C LEU A 274 -4.97 -13.67 25.50
N HIS A 275 -4.86 -12.72 24.60
CA HIS A 275 -5.24 -11.32 24.84
C HIS A 275 -5.44 -10.56 23.52
N PRO A 276 -6.48 -9.71 23.40
CA PRO A 276 -6.76 -8.95 22.17
C PRO A 276 -5.58 -8.10 21.67
N LEU A 277 -4.82 -7.49 22.58
CA LEU A 277 -3.65 -6.67 22.23
C LEU A 277 -2.50 -7.50 21.65
N LEU A 278 -2.38 -8.78 21.98
CA LEU A 278 -1.39 -9.66 21.34
C LEU A 278 -1.74 -9.91 19.87
N GLY A 279 -3.02 -10.02 19.54
CA GLY A 279 -3.47 -10.11 18.15
C GLY A 279 -3.04 -8.89 17.33
N VAL A 280 -3.22 -7.69 17.87
CA VAL A 280 -2.74 -6.44 17.24
C VAL A 280 -1.20 -6.46 17.07
N GLY A 281 -0.48 -6.88 18.10
CA GLY A 281 0.98 -7.01 18.06
C GLY A 281 1.44 -7.98 16.96
N LEU A 282 0.79 -9.15 16.85
CA LEU A 282 1.05 -10.11 15.79
C LEU A 282 0.80 -9.55 14.39
N PHE A 283 -0.31 -8.81 14.23
CA PHE A 283 -0.60 -8.14 12.97
C PHE A 283 0.51 -7.15 12.59
N LEU A 284 0.93 -6.28 13.51
CA LEU A 284 2.01 -5.32 13.28
C LEU A 284 3.34 -6.01 12.91
N VAL A 285 3.68 -7.10 13.58
CA VAL A 285 4.89 -7.88 13.24
C VAL A 285 4.83 -8.42 11.82
N LYS A 286 3.67 -8.94 11.37
CA LYS A 286 3.49 -9.40 9.99
C LYS A 286 3.60 -8.27 8.98
N VAL A 287 3.00 -7.11 9.26
CA VAL A 287 3.14 -5.91 8.43
C VAL A 287 4.60 -5.51 8.28
N ILE A 288 5.36 -5.47 9.39
CA ILE A 288 6.79 -5.15 9.36
C ILE A 288 7.59 -6.19 8.56
N LEU A 289 7.26 -7.47 8.67
CA LEU A 289 7.92 -8.53 7.89
C LEU A 289 7.68 -8.37 6.39
N VAL A 290 6.44 -8.09 5.99
CA VAL A 290 6.11 -7.84 4.58
C VAL A 290 6.78 -6.56 4.08
N MET A 291 6.77 -5.47 4.87
CA MET A 291 7.52 -4.26 4.54
C MET A 291 9.03 -4.54 4.37
N PHE A 292 9.60 -5.37 5.24
CA PHE A 292 11.00 -5.79 5.11
C PHE A 292 11.24 -6.52 3.79
N LEU A 293 10.31 -7.40 3.37
CA LEU A 293 10.37 -8.08 2.08
C LEU A 293 10.37 -7.09 0.91
N PHE A 294 9.53 -6.05 0.94
CA PHE A 294 9.54 -4.99 -0.07
C PHE A 294 10.91 -4.30 -0.18
N VAL A 295 11.47 -3.91 0.97
CA VAL A 295 12.79 -3.25 1.00
C VAL A 295 13.90 -4.21 0.55
N TRP A 296 13.82 -5.49 0.94
CA TRP A 296 14.80 -6.49 0.53
C TRP A 296 14.77 -6.73 -0.98
N ILE A 297 13.58 -6.90 -1.56
CA ILE A 297 13.41 -7.03 -3.02
C ILE A 297 13.99 -5.79 -3.71
N ARG A 298 13.66 -4.60 -3.27
CA ARG A 298 14.21 -3.34 -3.81
C ARG A 298 15.73 -3.29 -3.78
N ALA A 299 16.34 -3.74 -2.70
CA ALA A 299 17.79 -3.68 -2.53
C ALA A 299 18.56 -4.76 -3.31
N SER A 300 17.90 -5.88 -3.64
CA SER A 300 18.56 -7.06 -4.24
C SER A 300 18.28 -7.25 -5.71
N THR A 301 17.16 -6.70 -6.24
CA THR A 301 16.77 -6.95 -7.63
C THR A 301 17.15 -5.78 -8.55
N PRO A 302 17.67 -6.08 -9.76
CA PRO A 302 17.86 -5.06 -10.77
C PRO A 302 16.52 -4.59 -11.33
N ARG A 303 16.51 -3.38 -11.87
CA ARG A 303 15.34 -2.82 -12.53
C ARG A 303 14.98 -3.60 -13.79
N VAL A 304 13.68 -3.83 -14.01
CA VAL A 304 13.17 -4.50 -15.21
C VAL A 304 12.83 -3.47 -16.28
N ARG A 305 13.15 -3.78 -17.54
CA ARG A 305 12.77 -2.95 -18.68
C ARG A 305 11.26 -3.04 -18.95
N TYR A 306 10.63 -1.93 -19.38
CA TYR A 306 9.20 -1.81 -19.60
C TYR A 306 8.61 -2.93 -20.48
N ASP A 307 9.24 -3.24 -21.63
CA ASP A 307 8.76 -4.26 -22.57
C ASP A 307 8.69 -5.65 -21.91
N ASN A 308 9.75 -6.01 -21.15
CA ASN A 308 9.83 -7.30 -20.48
C ASN A 308 8.84 -7.40 -19.34
N PHE A 309 8.62 -6.29 -18.63
CA PHE A 309 7.67 -6.20 -17.56
C PHE A 309 6.22 -6.39 -18.03
N MET A 310 5.82 -5.70 -19.12
CA MET A 310 4.50 -5.86 -19.72
C MET A 310 4.31 -7.26 -20.32
N ARG A 311 5.35 -7.80 -20.96
CA ARG A 311 5.34 -9.18 -21.49
C ARG A 311 5.20 -10.21 -20.39
N PHE A 312 5.88 -10.02 -19.26
CA PHE A 312 5.76 -10.89 -18.08
C PHE A 312 4.34 -10.89 -17.52
N CYS A 313 3.73 -9.71 -17.38
CA CYS A 313 2.34 -9.62 -16.92
C CYS A 313 1.38 -10.39 -17.82
N TRP A 314 1.35 -10.03 -19.13
CA TRP A 314 0.33 -10.57 -20.05
C TRP A 314 0.57 -12.00 -20.47
N LYS A 315 1.83 -12.44 -20.63
CA LYS A 315 2.15 -13.79 -21.11
C LYS A 315 2.36 -14.81 -20.01
N PHE A 316 2.64 -14.38 -18.79
CA PHE A 316 2.94 -15.29 -17.69
C PHE A 316 1.96 -15.12 -16.51
N MET A 317 1.83 -13.92 -15.94
CA MET A 317 1.03 -13.73 -14.73
C MET A 317 -0.48 -13.93 -14.97
N VAL A 318 -1.03 -13.35 -16.04
CA VAL A 318 -2.46 -13.46 -16.35
C VAL A 318 -2.86 -14.93 -16.67
N PRO A 319 -2.17 -15.68 -17.57
CA PRO A 319 -2.47 -17.09 -17.78
C PRO A 319 -2.32 -17.92 -16.51
N LEU A 320 -1.26 -17.69 -15.72
CA LEU A 320 -1.04 -18.44 -14.48
C LEU A 320 -2.15 -18.14 -13.45
N ALA A 321 -2.62 -16.90 -13.36
CA ALA A 321 -3.73 -16.53 -12.49
C ALA A 321 -5.05 -17.20 -12.90
N LEU A 322 -5.32 -17.31 -14.20
CA LEU A 322 -6.49 -18.05 -14.72
C LEU A 322 -6.39 -19.56 -14.41
N VAL A 323 -5.23 -20.16 -14.61
CA VAL A 323 -5.00 -21.57 -14.26
C VAL A 323 -5.17 -21.79 -12.75
N ASN A 324 -4.62 -20.91 -11.92
CA ASN A 324 -4.80 -20.97 -10.47
C ASN A 324 -6.28 -20.87 -10.07
N LEU A 325 -7.02 -19.92 -10.69
CA LEU A 325 -8.44 -19.75 -10.44
C LEU A 325 -9.24 -21.01 -10.81
N ALA A 326 -8.96 -21.60 -11.99
CA ALA A 326 -9.60 -22.84 -12.42
C ALA A 326 -9.27 -24.02 -11.48
N ALA A 327 -8.02 -24.14 -11.06
CA ALA A 327 -7.61 -25.19 -10.11
C ALA A 327 -8.31 -25.04 -8.77
N VAL A 328 -8.41 -23.84 -8.22
CA VAL A 328 -9.11 -23.55 -6.96
C VAL A 328 -10.60 -23.83 -7.11
N SER A 329 -11.23 -23.41 -8.20
CA SER A 329 -12.65 -23.65 -8.48
C SER A 329 -12.98 -25.16 -8.60
N TYR A 330 -12.01 -25.98 -9.01
CA TYR A 330 -12.21 -27.43 -9.07
C TYR A 330 -12.04 -28.12 -7.72
N THR A 331 -11.21 -27.55 -6.83
CA THR A 331 -10.88 -28.14 -5.51
C THR A 331 -11.84 -27.70 -4.40
N HIS A 332 -12.53 -26.59 -4.60
CA HIS A 332 -13.49 -25.99 -3.66
C HIS A 332 -14.84 -25.71 -4.35
#